data_b008d9c579bf6e1522108e8e57f3be79
#
_entry.id   b008d9c579bf6e1522108e8e57f3be79
#
_cell.length_a   1.000
_cell.length_b   1.000
_cell.length_c   1.000
_cell.angle_alpha   90.00
_cell.angle_beta   90.00
_cell.angle_gamma   90.00
#
_symmetry.space_group_name_H-M   'P 1'
#
loop_
_entity.id
_entity.type
_entity.pdbx_description
1 polymer ?
#
loop_
_entity_poly.entity_id
_entity_poly.type
_entity_poly.pdbx_seq_one_letter_code
_entity_poly.pdbx_strand_id
1 'polypeptide(L)'
;MDRRSFLTTTATGAAVLTFPHVLKAQSKDPIRIGFPLPLTGTFAAIAADLQKGAILAGEEINAKGGVMGRKLEILFRDDELKPAVGAQRTKELIENQKVDFVVGGLAAHVQMAINEQTKAAKKLYISVSQSDEISAKPDTSSLTFHEALNPTITSRAMATYGVQNLGKKWWVVYADYAWGKQNNAVFTAAVTKLGGTILGSTPYPLGKPEFSAHLPKIQAAKPEAILAVTPGADNVPFLKQAISFGLKKEARIAQPLHFLYYTKEGGAEVFQDIYGATHFCHELAETLPQAKRYVEAFQKKFHQPPDAYS
;
A
#
# COMPACT_ATOMS: atom_id res chain seq x y z
N MET A 1 -82.77 -4.60 -52.22
CA MET A 1 -82.25 -5.71 -51.42
C MET A 1 -80.93 -5.31 -50.81
N ASP A 2 -81.00 -5.14 -49.57
CA ASP A 2 -80.01 -4.45 -48.74
C ASP A 2 -78.77 -5.27 -48.43
N ARG A 3 -77.65 -4.69 -48.66
CA ARG A 3 -76.35 -5.28 -48.22
C ARG A 3 -75.98 -4.66 -46.91
N ARG A 4 -76.22 -5.40 -45.88
CA ARG A 4 -75.82 -5.06 -44.52
C ARG A 4 -74.33 -5.07 -44.39
N SER A 5 -73.83 -3.92 -44.05
CA SER A 5 -72.47 -3.69 -43.63
C SER A 5 -72.11 -4.54 -42.42
N PHE A 6 -71.11 -5.39 -42.65
CA PHE A 6 -70.51 -6.17 -41.58
C PHE A 6 -69.47 -5.29 -40.90
N LEU A 7 -69.85 -4.75 -39.76
CA LEU A 7 -68.91 -4.04 -38.89
C LEU A 7 -67.97 -5.07 -38.23
N THR A 8 -66.83 -5.23 -38.83
CA THR A 8 -65.71 -5.90 -38.17
C THR A 8 -65.04 -4.93 -37.20
N THR A 9 -65.41 -5.05 -35.92
CA THR A 9 -64.67 -4.40 -34.86
C THR A 9 -63.39 -5.17 -34.66
N THR A 10 -62.31 -4.63 -35.22
CA THR A 10 -60.95 -5.15 -34.96
C THR A 10 -60.55 -4.67 -33.58
N ALA A 11 -60.74 -5.53 -32.60
CA ALA A 11 -60.14 -5.35 -31.29
C ALA A 11 -58.62 -5.58 -31.43
N THR A 12 -57.90 -4.50 -31.58
CA THR A 12 -56.40 -4.56 -31.48
C THR A 12 -56.06 -4.81 -30.01
N GLY A 13 -55.97 -6.07 -29.68
CA GLY A 13 -55.41 -6.51 -28.41
C GLY A 13 -53.91 -6.16 -28.39
N ALA A 14 -53.57 -5.06 -27.76
CA ALA A 14 -52.17 -4.78 -27.40
C ALA A 14 -51.77 -5.86 -26.40
N ALA A 15 -51.17 -6.92 -26.86
CA ALA A 15 -50.44 -7.87 -26.01
C ALA A 15 -49.25 -7.10 -25.39
N VAL A 16 -49.50 -6.52 -24.22
CA VAL A 16 -48.40 -6.05 -23.36
C VAL A 16 -47.67 -7.34 -22.94
N LEU A 17 -46.59 -7.64 -23.66
CA LEU A 17 -45.61 -8.60 -23.23
C LEU A 17 -44.96 -8.01 -21.95
N THR A 18 -45.62 -8.24 -20.82
CA THR A 18 -44.99 -8.14 -19.51
C THR A 18 -43.97 -9.27 -19.44
N PHE A 19 -42.76 -8.97 -19.94
CA PHE A 19 -41.60 -9.73 -19.52
C PHE A 19 -41.63 -9.63 -17.98
N PRO A 20 -41.64 -10.74 -17.26
CA PRO A 20 -41.39 -10.67 -15.84
C PRO A 20 -39.97 -10.13 -15.72
N HIS A 21 -39.86 -8.81 -15.52
CA HIS A 21 -38.65 -8.28 -14.92
C HIS A 21 -38.58 -8.99 -13.56
N VAL A 22 -37.84 -10.07 -13.51
CA VAL A 22 -37.35 -10.59 -12.25
C VAL A 22 -36.47 -9.48 -11.74
N LEU A 23 -37.10 -8.54 -11.04
CA LEU A 23 -36.41 -7.69 -10.10
C LEU A 23 -35.82 -8.66 -9.10
N LYS A 24 -34.59 -9.15 -9.42
CA LYS A 24 -33.78 -9.78 -8.41
C LYS A 24 -33.76 -8.77 -7.28
N ALA A 25 -34.48 -9.06 -6.21
CA ALA A 25 -34.47 -8.22 -5.03
C ALA A 25 -32.99 -8.00 -4.71
N GLN A 26 -32.55 -6.76 -4.91
CA GLN A 26 -31.15 -6.42 -4.70
C GLN A 26 -30.87 -6.75 -3.24
N SER A 27 -29.96 -7.68 -3.00
CA SER A 27 -29.62 -8.07 -1.63
C SER A 27 -29.32 -6.81 -0.82
N LYS A 28 -29.97 -6.65 0.31
CA LYS A 28 -29.71 -5.57 1.26
C LYS A 28 -28.51 -5.87 2.15
N ASP A 29 -27.93 -7.07 2.01
CA ASP A 29 -26.75 -7.44 2.77
C ASP A 29 -25.58 -6.51 2.44
N PRO A 30 -24.75 -6.15 3.41
CA PRO A 30 -23.61 -5.30 3.17
C PRO A 30 -22.64 -5.93 2.19
N ILE A 31 -21.86 -5.10 1.49
CA ILE A 31 -20.69 -5.53 0.76
C ILE A 31 -19.58 -5.66 1.78
N ARG A 32 -19.09 -6.88 1.98
CA ARG A 32 -18.03 -7.17 2.96
C ARG A 32 -16.67 -7.16 2.32
N ILE A 33 -15.76 -6.37 2.89
CA ILE A 33 -14.38 -6.25 2.47
C ILE A 33 -13.49 -6.86 3.55
N GLY A 34 -12.76 -7.92 3.21
CA GLY A 34 -11.74 -8.48 4.09
C GLY A 34 -10.46 -7.68 4.02
N PHE A 35 -9.90 -7.29 5.17
CA PHE A 35 -8.74 -6.41 5.21
C PHE A 35 -7.66 -6.95 6.16
N PRO A 36 -6.86 -7.95 5.72
CA PRO A 36 -5.71 -8.43 6.48
C PRO A 36 -4.60 -7.40 6.45
N LEU A 37 -4.11 -6.99 7.63
CA LEU A 37 -3.06 -5.99 7.84
C LEU A 37 -2.19 -6.39 9.03
N PRO A 38 -0.91 -5.98 9.08
CA PRO A 38 -0.05 -6.18 10.25
C PRO A 38 -0.38 -5.15 11.35
N LEU A 39 -1.47 -5.38 12.09
CA LEU A 39 -1.94 -4.48 13.14
C LEU A 39 -1.03 -4.48 14.38
N THR A 40 -0.12 -5.44 14.47
CA THR A 40 0.90 -5.56 15.51
C THR A 40 2.30 -5.64 14.91
N GLY A 41 3.34 -5.40 15.74
CA GLY A 41 4.75 -5.50 15.31
C GLY A 41 5.26 -4.30 14.51
N THR A 42 6.30 -4.53 13.73
CA THR A 42 7.11 -3.49 13.06
C THR A 42 6.31 -2.54 12.16
N PHE A 43 5.18 -2.98 11.60
CA PHE A 43 4.36 -2.17 10.68
C PHE A 43 3.07 -1.64 11.31
N ALA A 44 2.87 -1.81 12.61
CA ALA A 44 1.62 -1.43 13.28
C ALA A 44 1.21 0.04 13.04
N ALA A 45 2.16 0.98 13.05
CA ALA A 45 1.88 2.39 12.82
C ALA A 45 1.36 2.66 11.40
N ILE A 46 2.01 2.06 10.39
CA ILE A 46 1.57 2.18 8.98
C ILE A 46 0.21 1.54 8.79
N ALA A 47 0.00 0.34 9.36
CA ALA A 47 -1.27 -0.37 9.27
C ALA A 47 -2.41 0.40 9.95
N ALA A 48 -2.13 1.09 11.07
CA ALA A 48 -3.12 1.92 11.75
C ALA A 48 -3.56 3.13 10.89
N ASP A 49 -2.65 3.75 10.13
CA ASP A 49 -2.99 4.85 9.25
C ASP A 49 -3.79 4.37 8.03
N LEU A 50 -3.41 3.24 7.43
CA LEU A 50 -4.16 2.60 6.35
C LEU A 50 -5.57 2.18 6.82
N GLN A 51 -5.69 1.68 8.05
CA GLN A 51 -6.99 1.37 8.65
C GLN A 51 -7.87 2.61 8.79
N LYS A 52 -7.31 3.76 9.22
CA LYS A 52 -8.04 5.03 9.33
C LYS A 52 -8.55 5.51 7.97
N GLY A 53 -7.71 5.44 6.91
CA GLY A 53 -8.12 5.78 5.55
C GLY A 53 -9.26 4.90 5.06
N ALA A 54 -9.17 3.59 5.24
CA ALA A 54 -10.22 2.65 4.87
C ALA A 54 -11.54 2.93 5.62
N ILE A 55 -11.48 3.23 6.92
CA ILE A 55 -12.65 3.58 7.72
C ILE A 55 -13.28 4.87 7.20
N LEU A 56 -12.50 5.92 6.94
CA LEU A 56 -13.02 7.18 6.42
C LEU A 56 -13.72 6.99 5.07
N ALA A 57 -13.07 6.27 4.14
CA ALA A 57 -13.65 5.99 2.83
C ALA A 57 -14.96 5.18 2.94
N GLY A 58 -14.98 4.14 3.79
CA GLY A 58 -16.17 3.33 4.03
C GLY A 58 -17.34 4.14 4.59
N GLU A 59 -17.08 5.02 5.55
CA GLU A 59 -18.10 5.89 6.12
C GLU A 59 -18.62 6.93 5.12
N GLU A 60 -17.75 7.57 4.33
CA GLU A 60 -18.18 8.52 3.30
C GLU A 60 -19.06 7.84 2.24
N ILE A 61 -18.72 6.63 1.81
CA ILE A 61 -19.54 5.86 0.86
C ILE A 61 -20.89 5.49 1.50
N ASN A 62 -20.86 5.03 2.75
CA ASN A 62 -22.06 4.63 3.48
C ASN A 62 -23.01 5.82 3.77
N ALA A 63 -22.45 7.00 4.03
CA ALA A 63 -23.23 8.23 4.22
C ALA A 63 -23.97 8.66 2.95
N LYS A 64 -23.43 8.33 1.78
CA LYS A 64 -24.04 8.57 0.45
C LYS A 64 -25.02 7.48 0.02
N GLY A 65 -25.35 6.53 0.90
CA GLY A 65 -26.30 5.43 0.62
C GLY A 65 -25.64 4.12 0.23
N GLY A 66 -24.32 4.01 0.31
CA GLY A 66 -23.56 2.81 -0.04
C GLY A 66 -23.38 2.63 -1.55
N VAL A 67 -23.05 1.43 -1.96
CA VAL A 67 -22.89 1.04 -3.37
C VAL A 67 -24.14 0.28 -3.82
N MET A 68 -24.88 0.82 -4.76
CA MET A 68 -26.16 0.26 -5.22
C MET A 68 -27.14 0.00 -4.04
N GLY A 69 -27.17 0.88 -3.05
CA GLY A 69 -28.02 0.75 -1.86
C GLY A 69 -27.52 -0.23 -0.80
N ARG A 70 -26.36 -0.86 -1.00
CA ARG A 70 -25.71 -1.74 -0.03
C ARG A 70 -24.59 -0.99 0.71
N LYS A 71 -24.56 -1.10 2.03
CA LYS A 71 -23.49 -0.52 2.84
C LYS A 71 -22.19 -1.34 2.71
N LEU A 72 -21.06 -0.69 2.89
CA LEU A 72 -19.77 -1.34 3.03
C LEU A 72 -19.55 -1.76 4.49
N GLU A 73 -19.05 -2.95 4.70
CA GLU A 73 -18.58 -3.49 5.97
C GLU A 73 -17.11 -3.92 5.80
N ILE A 74 -16.18 -3.29 6.52
CA ILE A 74 -14.74 -3.57 6.41
C ILE A 74 -14.32 -4.41 7.62
N LEU A 75 -13.77 -5.59 7.36
CA LEU A 75 -13.40 -6.58 8.37
C LEU A 75 -11.88 -6.70 8.46
N PHE A 76 -11.28 -6.01 9.43
CA PHE A 76 -9.85 -6.06 9.68
C PHE A 76 -9.43 -7.35 10.39
N ARG A 77 -8.27 -7.89 10.02
CA ARG A 77 -7.61 -9.02 10.70
C ARG A 77 -6.12 -8.78 10.78
N ASP A 78 -5.55 -9.05 11.94
CA ASP A 78 -4.10 -8.97 12.14
C ASP A 78 -3.40 -10.15 11.47
N ASP A 79 -2.51 -9.86 10.51
CA ASP A 79 -1.68 -10.85 9.85
C ASP A 79 -0.34 -11.08 10.56
N GLU A 80 -0.08 -10.33 11.65
CA GLU A 80 1.11 -10.39 12.49
C GLU A 80 2.43 -10.28 11.69
N LEU A 81 2.40 -9.73 10.49
CA LEU A 81 3.55 -9.66 9.58
C LEU A 81 4.08 -11.07 9.18
N LYS A 82 3.24 -12.11 9.28
CA LYS A 82 3.60 -13.51 9.02
C LYS A 82 2.80 -14.08 7.85
N PRO A 83 3.45 -14.64 6.80
CA PRO A 83 2.75 -15.20 5.64
C PRO A 83 1.71 -16.26 6.00
N ALA A 84 2.04 -17.18 6.92
CA ALA A 84 1.12 -18.24 7.34
C ALA A 84 -0.13 -17.68 8.05
N VAL A 85 0.03 -16.65 8.90
CA VAL A 85 -1.08 -15.99 9.58
C VAL A 85 -1.92 -15.20 8.57
N GLY A 86 -1.28 -14.45 7.67
CA GLY A 86 -1.97 -13.73 6.59
C GLY A 86 -2.84 -14.65 5.73
N ALA A 87 -2.30 -15.81 5.32
CA ALA A 87 -3.05 -16.83 4.59
C ALA A 87 -4.25 -17.35 5.41
N GLN A 88 -4.04 -17.69 6.69
CA GLN A 88 -5.09 -18.19 7.58
C GLN A 88 -6.19 -17.15 7.78
N ARG A 89 -5.85 -15.88 8.05
CA ARG A 89 -6.82 -14.79 8.21
C ARG A 89 -7.60 -14.52 6.94
N THR A 90 -6.95 -14.61 5.79
CA THR A 90 -7.63 -14.46 4.49
C THR A 90 -8.62 -15.58 4.26
N LYS A 91 -8.24 -16.83 4.54
CA LYS A 91 -9.15 -17.98 4.46
C LYS A 91 -10.35 -17.82 5.39
N GLU A 92 -10.13 -17.40 6.65
CA GLU A 92 -11.20 -17.11 7.62
C GLU A 92 -12.16 -16.03 7.09
N LEU A 93 -11.65 -14.94 6.56
CA LEU A 93 -12.45 -13.87 5.97
C LEU A 93 -13.31 -14.36 4.81
N ILE A 94 -12.77 -15.21 3.94
CA ILE A 94 -13.47 -15.76 2.78
C ILE A 94 -14.50 -16.79 3.19
N GLU A 95 -14.11 -17.77 4.00
CA GLU A 95 -14.94 -18.96 4.30
C GLU A 95 -15.97 -18.70 5.40
N ASN A 96 -15.58 -17.96 6.46
CA ASN A 96 -16.45 -17.76 7.62
C ASN A 96 -17.21 -16.43 7.54
N GLN A 97 -16.51 -15.34 7.17
CA GLN A 97 -17.11 -14.00 7.10
C GLN A 97 -17.77 -13.72 5.75
N LYS A 98 -17.58 -14.59 4.74
CA LYS A 98 -18.19 -14.48 3.41
C LYS A 98 -17.90 -13.12 2.74
N VAL A 99 -16.66 -12.62 2.84
CA VAL A 99 -16.29 -11.36 2.21
C VAL A 99 -16.46 -11.42 0.68
N ASP A 100 -16.89 -10.31 0.10
CA ASP A 100 -17.07 -10.20 -1.35
C ASP A 100 -15.70 -10.14 -2.05
N PHE A 101 -14.75 -9.39 -1.48
CA PHE A 101 -13.37 -9.29 -1.95
C PHE A 101 -12.40 -8.96 -0.81
N VAL A 102 -11.11 -8.98 -1.11
CA VAL A 102 -10.03 -8.73 -0.15
C VAL A 102 -9.20 -7.53 -0.59
N VAL A 103 -8.89 -6.64 0.35
CA VAL A 103 -7.94 -5.53 0.20
C VAL A 103 -6.90 -5.68 1.31
N GLY A 104 -5.63 -5.39 1.07
CA GLY A 104 -4.65 -5.42 2.15
C GLY A 104 -3.34 -6.11 1.80
N GLY A 105 -2.72 -6.75 2.80
CA GLY A 105 -1.42 -7.39 2.64
C GLY A 105 -0.30 -6.38 2.48
N LEU A 106 -0.07 -5.55 3.51
CA LEU A 106 0.90 -4.45 3.47
C LEU A 106 2.35 -4.91 3.24
N ALA A 107 2.75 -6.07 3.75
CA ALA A 107 4.11 -6.57 3.60
C ALA A 107 4.26 -7.47 2.38
N ALA A 108 5.33 -7.26 1.59
CA ALA A 108 5.57 -7.94 0.32
C ALA A 108 5.55 -9.48 0.42
N HIS A 109 6.10 -10.07 1.48
CA HIS A 109 6.10 -11.52 1.69
C HIS A 109 4.74 -12.04 2.18
N VAL A 110 3.93 -11.23 2.87
CA VAL A 110 2.61 -11.62 3.35
C VAL A 110 1.57 -11.52 2.23
N GLN A 111 1.62 -10.48 1.41
CA GLN A 111 0.70 -10.31 0.29
C GLN A 111 0.69 -11.51 -0.68
N MET A 112 1.85 -12.16 -0.88
CA MET A 112 1.95 -13.33 -1.76
C MET A 112 1.13 -14.50 -1.21
N ALA A 113 1.20 -14.73 0.10
CA ALA A 113 0.39 -15.76 0.75
C ALA A 113 -1.12 -15.45 0.72
N ILE A 114 -1.49 -14.17 0.85
CA ILE A 114 -2.88 -13.70 0.69
C ILE A 114 -3.35 -13.92 -0.75
N ASN A 115 -2.51 -13.57 -1.73
CA ASN A 115 -2.81 -13.73 -3.15
C ASN A 115 -3.10 -15.18 -3.53
N GLU A 116 -2.33 -16.14 -3.00
CA GLU A 116 -2.60 -17.57 -3.22
C GLU A 116 -3.98 -17.99 -2.69
N GLN A 117 -4.38 -17.53 -1.51
CA GLN A 117 -5.71 -17.84 -0.96
C GLN A 117 -6.84 -17.22 -1.78
N THR A 118 -6.68 -15.96 -2.22
CA THR A 118 -7.70 -15.27 -3.03
C THR A 118 -7.80 -15.86 -4.43
N LYS A 119 -6.69 -16.24 -5.05
CA LYS A 119 -6.66 -16.97 -6.35
C LYS A 119 -7.40 -18.29 -6.24
N ALA A 120 -7.06 -19.12 -5.23
CA ALA A 120 -7.71 -20.41 -5.01
C ALA A 120 -9.22 -20.28 -4.79
N ALA A 121 -9.65 -19.25 -4.07
CA ALA A 121 -11.06 -18.96 -3.81
C ALA A 121 -11.77 -18.18 -4.93
N LYS A 122 -11.06 -17.82 -6.02
CA LYS A 122 -11.56 -16.98 -7.11
C LYS A 122 -12.17 -15.66 -6.62
N LYS A 123 -11.52 -15.03 -5.64
CA LYS A 123 -11.88 -13.73 -5.07
C LYS A 123 -11.04 -12.62 -5.64
N LEU A 124 -11.66 -11.46 -5.86
CA LEU A 124 -10.93 -10.23 -6.18
C LEU A 124 -9.99 -9.88 -5.03
N TYR A 125 -8.76 -9.55 -5.36
CA TYR A 125 -7.74 -9.09 -4.43
C TYR A 125 -7.13 -7.76 -4.89
N ILE A 126 -7.11 -6.77 -4.01
CA ILE A 126 -6.42 -5.49 -4.21
C ILE A 126 -5.29 -5.43 -3.19
N SER A 127 -4.06 -5.59 -3.67
CA SER A 127 -2.86 -5.52 -2.83
C SER A 127 -2.46 -4.06 -2.59
N VAL A 128 -2.12 -3.73 -1.36
CA VAL A 128 -1.59 -2.42 -0.94
C VAL A 128 -0.11 -2.47 -0.58
N SER A 129 0.56 -3.59 -0.80
CA SER A 129 1.98 -3.74 -0.54
C SER A 129 2.83 -3.24 -1.70
N GLN A 130 4.03 -2.81 -1.39
CA GLN A 130 5.03 -2.48 -2.41
C GLN A 130 5.82 -3.74 -2.81
N SER A 131 5.48 -4.31 -3.97
CA SER A 131 6.18 -5.45 -4.54
C SER A 131 6.09 -5.44 -6.05
N ASP A 132 7.19 -5.73 -6.73
CA ASP A 132 7.19 -5.93 -8.17
C ASP A 132 6.58 -7.31 -8.54
N GLU A 133 6.71 -8.31 -7.67
CA GLU A 133 6.31 -9.70 -7.93
C GLU A 133 4.82 -9.86 -8.13
N ILE A 134 3.98 -9.19 -7.31
CA ILE A 134 2.52 -9.33 -7.39
C ILE A 134 1.96 -8.95 -8.77
N SER A 135 2.66 -8.09 -9.50
CA SER A 135 2.29 -7.60 -10.83
C SER A 135 2.89 -8.45 -11.97
N ALA A 136 3.70 -9.46 -11.65
CA ALA A 136 4.37 -10.33 -12.60
C ALA A 136 3.84 -11.76 -12.55
N LYS A 137 4.04 -12.54 -13.64
CA LYS A 137 3.77 -13.97 -13.63
C LYS A 137 4.83 -14.71 -12.79
N PRO A 138 4.47 -15.78 -12.04
CA PRO A 138 3.16 -16.45 -12.03
C PRO A 138 2.13 -15.85 -11.05
N ASP A 139 2.46 -14.77 -10.33
CA ASP A 139 1.68 -14.31 -9.18
C ASP A 139 0.47 -13.48 -9.58
N THR A 140 0.56 -12.72 -10.68
CA THR A 140 -0.58 -11.96 -11.20
C THR A 140 -1.70 -12.87 -11.70
N SER A 141 -2.94 -12.44 -11.52
CA SER A 141 -4.14 -13.07 -12.06
C SER A 141 -5.12 -12.01 -12.55
N SER A 142 -6.18 -12.44 -13.28
CA SER A 142 -7.26 -11.53 -13.70
C SER A 142 -8.07 -10.95 -12.54
N LEU A 143 -7.91 -11.48 -11.34
CA LEU A 143 -8.59 -11.05 -10.11
C LEU A 143 -7.63 -10.37 -9.12
N THR A 144 -6.35 -10.20 -9.48
CA THR A 144 -5.34 -9.56 -8.63
C THR A 144 -5.01 -8.18 -9.17
N PHE A 145 -5.20 -7.16 -8.34
CA PHE A 145 -4.87 -5.78 -8.63
C PHE A 145 -3.85 -5.27 -7.62
N HIS A 146 -2.99 -4.38 -8.07
CA HIS A 146 -1.94 -3.78 -7.25
C HIS A 146 -2.13 -2.26 -7.25
N GLU A 147 -2.32 -1.69 -6.08
CA GLU A 147 -2.62 -0.26 -5.93
C GLU A 147 -1.45 0.56 -5.40
N ALA A 148 -0.40 -0.05 -4.85
CA ALA A 148 0.72 0.67 -4.28
C ALA A 148 1.87 0.88 -5.27
N LEU A 149 2.75 1.86 -4.98
CA LEU A 149 4.04 1.99 -5.65
C LEU A 149 4.89 0.72 -5.40
N ASN A 150 5.74 0.39 -6.36
CA ASN A 150 6.62 -0.75 -6.24
C ASN A 150 8.11 -0.33 -6.15
N PRO A 151 9.01 -1.23 -5.73
CA PRO A 151 10.45 -0.95 -5.64
C PRO A 151 11.07 -0.46 -6.95
N THR A 152 10.58 -0.94 -8.10
CA THR A 152 11.04 -0.47 -9.42
C THR A 152 10.79 1.03 -9.60
N ILE A 153 9.66 1.56 -9.17
CA ILE A 153 9.32 2.97 -9.26
C ILE A 153 10.12 3.78 -8.24
N THR A 154 10.01 3.42 -6.96
CA THR A 154 10.58 4.22 -5.86
C THR A 154 12.10 4.25 -5.88
N SER A 155 12.75 3.09 -6.08
CA SER A 155 14.21 3.00 -6.12
C SER A 155 14.80 3.64 -7.37
N ARG A 156 14.14 3.56 -8.53
CA ARG A 156 14.61 4.28 -9.73
C ARG A 156 14.50 5.79 -9.57
N ALA A 157 13.38 6.28 -9.03
CA ALA A 157 13.21 7.70 -8.75
C ALA A 157 14.30 8.22 -7.79
N MET A 158 14.51 7.47 -6.69
CA MET A 158 15.55 7.82 -5.71
C MET A 158 16.96 7.72 -6.31
N ALA A 159 17.28 6.72 -7.13
CA ALA A 159 18.58 6.61 -7.79
C ALA A 159 18.82 7.77 -8.77
N THR A 160 17.79 8.16 -9.54
CA THR A 160 17.91 9.30 -10.48
C THR A 160 18.20 10.59 -9.75
N TYR A 161 17.42 10.93 -8.73
CA TYR A 161 17.66 12.10 -7.90
C TYR A 161 19.01 12.02 -7.17
N GLY A 162 19.29 10.87 -6.56
CA GLY A 162 20.43 10.66 -5.69
C GLY A 162 21.78 10.76 -6.41
N VAL A 163 21.92 10.12 -7.57
CA VAL A 163 23.16 10.18 -8.34
C VAL A 163 23.45 11.59 -8.86
N GLN A 164 22.41 12.38 -9.14
CA GLN A 164 22.55 13.76 -9.59
C GLN A 164 22.86 14.75 -8.46
N ASN A 165 22.29 14.54 -7.26
CA ASN A 165 22.26 15.54 -6.20
C ASN A 165 22.95 15.14 -4.90
N LEU A 166 23.07 13.82 -4.60
CA LEU A 166 23.57 13.35 -3.32
C LEU A 166 24.96 12.72 -3.40
N GLY A 167 25.31 12.15 -4.54
CA GLY A 167 26.63 11.55 -4.76
C GLY A 167 26.59 10.32 -5.65
N LYS A 168 27.76 9.86 -6.07
CA LYS A 168 27.91 8.70 -6.97
C LYS A 168 28.34 7.41 -6.27
N LYS A 169 28.87 7.48 -5.05
CA LYS A 169 29.34 6.32 -4.27
C LYS A 169 28.33 6.00 -3.17
N TRP A 170 27.67 4.87 -3.28
CA TRP A 170 26.55 4.49 -2.44
C TRP A 170 26.82 3.26 -1.60
N TRP A 171 26.22 3.22 -0.42
CA TRP A 171 26.03 2.01 0.38
C TRP A 171 24.54 1.77 0.58
N VAL A 172 24.09 0.52 0.56
CA VAL A 172 22.68 0.17 0.78
C VAL A 172 22.53 -0.60 2.09
N VAL A 173 21.67 -0.10 2.98
CA VAL A 173 21.22 -0.84 4.18
C VAL A 173 19.78 -1.25 3.96
N TYR A 174 19.45 -2.54 4.07
CA TYR A 174 18.11 -3.01 3.75
C TYR A 174 17.64 -4.14 4.66
N ALA A 175 16.34 -4.15 4.98
CA ALA A 175 15.72 -5.25 5.71
C ALA A 175 15.67 -6.52 4.84
N ASP A 176 16.08 -7.65 5.41
CA ASP A 176 16.27 -8.94 4.70
C ASP A 176 14.93 -9.66 4.47
N TYR A 177 14.05 -9.05 3.66
CA TYR A 177 12.81 -9.66 3.16
C TYR A 177 12.53 -9.17 1.72
N ALA A 178 11.45 -9.63 1.09
CA ALA A 178 11.17 -9.41 -0.33
C ALA A 178 11.31 -7.93 -0.77
N TRP A 179 10.64 -7.01 -0.09
CA TRP A 179 10.71 -5.57 -0.42
C TRP A 179 12.11 -4.98 -0.28
N GLY A 180 12.84 -5.31 0.79
CA GLY A 180 14.20 -4.82 1.00
C GLY A 180 15.16 -5.32 -0.07
N LYS A 181 15.09 -6.61 -0.40
CA LYS A 181 15.89 -7.24 -1.49
C LYS A 181 15.59 -6.63 -2.84
N GLN A 182 14.31 -6.42 -3.17
CA GLN A 182 13.90 -5.80 -4.43
C GLN A 182 14.41 -4.36 -4.54
N ASN A 183 14.25 -3.54 -3.48
CA ASN A 183 14.81 -2.19 -3.47
C ASN A 183 16.33 -2.18 -3.66
N ASN A 184 17.07 -3.04 -2.94
CA ASN A 184 18.51 -3.15 -3.11
C ASN A 184 18.90 -3.51 -4.55
N ALA A 185 18.25 -4.49 -5.15
CA ALA A 185 18.55 -4.94 -6.51
C ALA A 185 18.24 -3.84 -7.55
N VAL A 186 17.06 -3.24 -7.47
CA VAL A 186 16.63 -2.20 -8.42
C VAL A 186 17.48 -0.94 -8.28
N PHE A 187 17.74 -0.51 -7.04
CA PHE A 187 18.57 0.67 -6.77
C PHE A 187 20.00 0.46 -7.28
N THR A 188 20.62 -0.69 -7.00
CA THR A 188 21.94 -1.04 -7.46
C THR A 188 22.04 -0.97 -8.99
N ALA A 189 21.10 -1.60 -9.70
CA ALA A 189 21.06 -1.57 -11.15
C ALA A 189 20.86 -0.14 -11.70
N ALA A 190 19.99 0.65 -11.07
CA ALA A 190 19.72 2.03 -11.49
C ALA A 190 20.92 2.95 -11.26
N VAL A 191 21.56 2.90 -10.10
CA VAL A 191 22.77 3.68 -9.77
C VAL A 191 23.89 3.37 -10.75
N THR A 192 24.14 2.07 -11.02
CA THR A 192 25.17 1.64 -11.97
C THR A 192 24.89 2.15 -13.38
N LYS A 193 23.65 2.08 -13.84
CA LYS A 193 23.23 2.61 -15.15
C LYS A 193 23.42 4.12 -15.27
N LEU A 194 23.31 4.85 -14.16
CA LEU A 194 23.48 6.30 -14.09
C LEU A 194 24.96 6.72 -13.87
N GLY A 195 25.90 5.79 -13.89
CA GLY A 195 27.32 6.06 -13.72
C GLY A 195 27.76 6.23 -12.26
N GLY A 196 26.94 5.80 -11.31
CA GLY A 196 27.31 5.67 -9.90
C GLY A 196 27.88 4.28 -9.56
N THR A 197 28.30 4.11 -8.31
CA THR A 197 28.94 2.88 -7.81
C THR A 197 28.30 2.47 -6.47
N ILE A 198 27.95 1.21 -6.33
CA ILE A 198 27.57 0.64 -5.05
C ILE A 198 28.83 0.05 -4.39
N LEU A 199 29.27 0.64 -3.29
CA LEU A 199 30.45 0.22 -2.53
C LEU A 199 30.18 -1.05 -1.70
N GLY A 200 28.94 -1.28 -1.36
CA GLY A 200 28.48 -2.46 -0.63
C GLY A 200 27.04 -2.37 -0.19
N SER A 201 26.56 -3.47 0.39
CA SER A 201 25.23 -3.55 0.96
C SER A 201 25.22 -4.33 2.28
N THR A 202 24.29 -4.00 3.14
CA THR A 202 24.11 -4.60 4.48
C THR A 202 22.67 -5.05 4.64
N PRO A 203 22.37 -6.35 4.53
CA PRO A 203 21.10 -6.90 4.97
C PRO A 203 21.02 -6.92 6.50
N TYR A 204 19.81 -6.69 7.05
CA TYR A 204 19.53 -6.89 8.47
C TYR A 204 18.16 -7.57 8.65
N PRO A 205 17.96 -8.36 9.74
CA PRO A 205 16.67 -9.01 9.99
C PRO A 205 15.57 -8.00 10.30
N LEU A 206 14.46 -8.06 9.55
CA LEU A 206 13.28 -7.19 9.78
C LEU A 206 12.80 -7.26 11.23
N GLY A 207 12.54 -6.11 11.85
CA GLY A 207 12.12 -6.01 13.25
C GLY A 207 13.25 -6.19 14.27
N LYS A 208 14.50 -6.20 13.82
CA LYS A 208 15.70 -6.25 14.67
C LYS A 208 16.67 -5.13 14.29
N PRO A 209 16.36 -3.86 14.62
CA PRO A 209 17.09 -2.69 14.16
C PRO A 209 18.41 -2.47 14.93
N GLU A 210 19.29 -3.47 14.93
CA GLU A 210 20.63 -3.38 15.52
C GLU A 210 21.68 -3.28 14.41
N PHE A 211 22.33 -2.13 14.34
CA PHE A 211 23.24 -1.79 13.25
C PHE A 211 24.68 -1.54 13.69
N SER A 212 24.97 -1.47 14.99
CA SER A 212 26.28 -1.12 15.53
C SER A 212 27.43 -1.92 14.95
N ALA A 213 27.24 -3.23 14.72
CA ALA A 213 28.22 -4.10 14.12
C ALA A 213 28.51 -3.80 12.63
N HIS A 214 27.61 -3.12 11.94
CA HIS A 214 27.71 -2.82 10.52
C HIS A 214 28.24 -1.40 10.22
N LEU A 215 27.99 -0.45 11.11
CA LEU A 215 28.30 0.97 10.88
C LEU A 215 29.79 1.23 10.67
N PRO A 216 30.74 0.59 11.40
CA PRO A 216 32.17 0.76 11.15
C PRO A 216 32.61 0.37 9.73
N LYS A 217 32.03 -0.70 9.18
CA LYS A 217 32.29 -1.14 7.81
C LYS A 217 31.78 -0.14 6.79
N ILE A 218 30.58 0.42 7.02
CA ILE A 218 29.99 1.45 6.16
C ILE A 218 30.88 2.69 6.18
N GLN A 219 31.30 3.15 7.34
CA GLN A 219 32.18 4.30 7.52
C GLN A 219 33.52 4.13 6.84
N ALA A 220 34.15 2.95 7.00
CA ALA A 220 35.45 2.63 6.36
C ALA A 220 35.36 2.65 4.82
N ALA A 221 34.21 2.32 4.23
CA ALA A 221 33.97 2.35 2.80
C ALA A 221 33.82 3.79 2.24
N LYS A 222 33.63 4.79 3.10
CA LYS A 222 33.49 6.21 2.74
C LYS A 222 32.46 6.45 1.63
N PRO A 223 31.21 6.01 1.76
CA PRO A 223 30.17 6.32 0.80
C PRO A 223 29.86 7.84 0.80
N GLU A 224 29.50 8.39 -0.35
CA GLU A 224 28.97 9.75 -0.46
C GLU A 224 27.50 9.81 -0.01
N ALA A 225 26.80 8.70 -0.20
CA ALA A 225 25.42 8.56 0.25
C ALA A 225 25.07 7.12 0.67
N ILE A 226 24.07 6.99 1.53
CA ILE A 226 23.53 5.72 2.04
C ILE A 226 22.06 5.64 1.69
N LEU A 227 21.64 4.58 1.03
CA LEU A 227 20.21 4.26 0.90
C LEU A 227 19.78 3.42 2.11
N ALA A 228 18.87 3.98 2.90
CA ALA A 228 18.27 3.31 4.05
C ALA A 228 16.91 2.70 3.67
N VAL A 229 16.90 1.42 3.38
CA VAL A 229 15.69 0.64 3.10
C VAL A 229 15.24 -0.04 4.41
N THR A 230 14.89 0.82 5.37
CA THR A 230 14.55 0.46 6.75
C THR A 230 13.06 0.77 7.00
N PRO A 231 12.16 -0.22 6.87
CA PRO A 231 10.73 0.02 6.96
C PRO A 231 10.20 0.01 8.39
N GLY A 232 9.06 0.66 8.60
CA GLY A 232 8.32 0.59 9.85
C GLY A 232 9.12 1.09 11.05
N ALA A 233 8.98 0.42 12.17
CA ALA A 233 9.65 0.78 13.42
C ALA A 233 11.19 0.65 13.38
N ASP A 234 11.77 0.07 12.33
CA ASP A 234 13.23 -0.06 12.18
C ASP A 234 13.89 1.23 11.71
N ASN A 235 13.12 2.16 11.14
CA ASN A 235 13.63 3.36 10.50
C ASN A 235 14.34 4.33 11.47
N VAL A 236 13.64 4.76 12.49
CA VAL A 236 14.16 5.73 13.47
C VAL A 236 15.38 5.18 14.24
N PRO A 237 15.40 3.92 14.73
CA PRO A 237 16.59 3.31 15.30
C PRO A 237 17.81 3.31 14.39
N PHE A 238 17.64 3.01 13.08
CA PHE A 238 18.74 3.09 12.13
C PHE A 238 19.33 4.51 12.07
N LEU A 239 18.48 5.52 11.90
CA LEU A 239 18.93 6.91 11.80
C LEU A 239 19.64 7.38 13.07
N LYS A 240 19.09 7.07 14.25
CA LYS A 240 19.72 7.39 15.54
C LYS A 240 21.10 6.75 15.70
N GLN A 241 21.24 5.47 15.33
CA GLN A 241 22.55 4.80 15.35
C GLN A 241 23.51 5.39 14.32
N ALA A 242 23.07 5.68 13.09
CA ALA A 242 23.89 6.33 12.08
C ALA A 242 24.37 7.73 12.51
N ILE A 243 23.53 8.50 13.18
CA ILE A 243 23.87 9.80 13.76
C ILE A 243 24.92 9.64 14.89
N SER A 244 24.67 8.73 15.81
CA SER A 244 25.56 8.45 16.95
C SER A 244 26.97 8.02 16.50
N PHE A 245 27.06 7.27 15.41
CA PHE A 245 28.32 6.87 14.77
C PHE A 245 28.96 7.97 13.89
N GLY A 246 28.30 9.11 13.73
CA GLY A 246 28.80 10.21 12.92
C GLY A 246 28.59 10.04 11.40
N LEU A 247 27.96 8.96 10.92
CA LEU A 247 27.77 8.69 9.49
C LEU A 247 26.97 9.79 8.79
N LYS A 248 25.98 10.40 9.46
CA LYS A 248 25.18 11.50 8.90
C LYS A 248 26.01 12.74 8.57
N LYS A 249 27.19 12.93 9.21
CA LYS A 249 28.12 14.03 8.90
C LYS A 249 29.01 13.72 7.70
N GLU A 250 29.22 12.44 7.40
CA GLU A 250 30.15 11.98 6.37
C GLU A 250 29.43 11.59 5.06
N ALA A 251 28.20 11.13 5.15
CA ALA A 251 27.40 10.68 4.02
C ALA A 251 25.94 11.18 4.10
N ARG A 252 25.37 11.52 2.96
CA ARG A 252 23.94 11.83 2.87
C ARG A 252 23.10 10.55 3.03
N ILE A 253 21.99 10.65 3.73
CA ILE A 253 21.09 9.48 3.92
C ILE A 253 19.80 9.70 3.12
N ALA A 254 19.45 8.71 2.30
CA ALA A 254 18.26 8.73 1.49
C ALA A 254 17.38 7.48 1.78
N GLN A 255 16.09 7.61 1.58
CA GLN A 255 15.08 6.58 1.80
C GLN A 255 14.23 6.40 0.54
N PRO A 256 13.99 5.19 0.04
CA PRO A 256 13.17 4.99 -1.14
C PRO A 256 11.68 5.28 -0.87
N LEU A 257 11.30 5.25 0.41
CA LEU A 257 9.97 5.59 0.88
C LEU A 257 10.07 6.24 2.27
N HIS A 258 9.39 7.38 2.43
CA HIS A 258 9.33 8.12 3.67
C HIS A 258 7.89 8.29 4.13
N PHE A 259 7.66 8.17 5.42
CA PHE A 259 6.38 8.38 6.09
C PHE A 259 6.46 9.52 7.09
N LEU A 260 5.39 10.30 7.17
CA LEU A 260 5.28 11.40 8.13
C LEU A 260 5.43 10.93 9.57
N TYR A 261 4.92 9.74 9.90
CA TYR A 261 5.05 9.23 11.26
C TYR A 261 6.50 8.98 11.67
N TYR A 262 7.42 8.66 10.75
CA TYR A 262 8.85 8.57 11.06
C TYR A 262 9.38 9.91 11.60
N THR A 263 9.04 11.01 10.91
CA THR A 263 9.46 12.35 11.32
C THR A 263 8.86 12.73 12.69
N LYS A 264 7.61 12.35 12.93
CA LYS A 264 6.95 12.58 14.23
C LYS A 264 7.62 11.78 15.37
N GLU A 265 7.98 10.53 15.11
CA GLU A 265 8.61 9.65 16.10
C GLU A 265 10.08 10.03 16.37
N GLY A 266 10.83 10.29 15.31
CA GLY A 266 12.27 10.60 15.41
C GLY A 266 12.58 12.04 15.79
N GLY A 267 11.68 12.97 15.47
CA GLY A 267 11.86 14.40 15.66
C GLY A 267 12.69 15.07 14.56
N ALA A 268 12.61 16.40 14.51
CA ALA A 268 13.24 17.22 13.48
C ALA A 268 14.76 17.02 13.42
N GLU A 269 15.45 16.88 14.54
CA GLU A 269 16.91 16.70 14.59
C GLU A 269 17.35 15.41 13.87
N VAL A 270 16.62 14.31 14.03
CA VAL A 270 16.92 13.05 13.36
C VAL A 270 16.70 13.14 11.86
N PHE A 271 15.64 13.84 11.44
CA PHE A 271 15.22 13.90 10.03
C PHE A 271 15.74 15.13 9.26
N GLN A 272 16.37 16.09 9.91
CA GLN A 272 17.08 17.16 9.19
C GLN A 272 18.06 16.54 8.20
N ASP A 273 18.10 17.03 6.96
CA ASP A 273 18.97 16.54 5.88
C ASP A 273 18.83 15.05 5.54
N ILE A 274 17.69 14.42 5.85
CA ILE A 274 17.32 13.11 5.35
C ILE A 274 16.46 13.30 4.09
N TYR A 275 16.82 12.60 3.03
CA TYR A 275 16.13 12.67 1.74
C TYR A 275 15.17 11.49 1.62
N GLY A 276 13.91 11.74 1.33
CA GLY A 276 12.89 10.68 1.23
C GLY A 276 11.99 10.87 0.02
N ALA A 277 11.54 9.78 -0.57
CA ALA A 277 10.46 9.79 -1.55
C ALA A 277 9.15 9.41 -0.86
N THR A 278 8.05 10.01 -1.30
CA THR A 278 6.70 9.63 -0.89
C THR A 278 5.74 9.83 -2.06
N HIS A 279 4.66 9.06 -2.10
CA HIS A 279 3.62 9.22 -3.12
C HIS A 279 2.49 10.16 -2.67
N PHE A 280 2.44 10.49 -1.40
CA PHE A 280 1.50 11.45 -0.84
C PHE A 280 2.11 12.13 0.39
N CYS A 281 1.83 13.44 0.52
CA CYS A 281 2.05 14.21 1.73
C CYS A 281 0.88 15.18 1.92
N HIS A 282 0.55 15.50 3.15
CA HIS A 282 -0.62 16.33 3.44
C HIS A 282 -0.46 17.79 2.96
N GLU A 283 0.75 18.27 2.74
CA GLU A 283 1.04 19.58 2.16
C GLU A 283 0.53 19.73 0.72
N LEU A 284 0.27 18.62 0.01
CA LEU A 284 -0.41 18.66 -1.30
C LEU A 284 -1.80 19.31 -1.22
N ALA A 285 -2.39 19.41 -0.04
CA ALA A 285 -3.63 20.17 0.22
C ALA A 285 -3.53 21.65 -0.16
N GLU A 286 -2.34 22.23 -0.16
CA GLU A 286 -2.11 23.63 -0.54
C GLU A 286 -2.26 23.87 -2.04
N THR A 287 -2.02 22.84 -2.86
CA THR A 287 -1.97 22.94 -4.32
C THR A 287 -3.02 22.12 -5.06
N LEU A 288 -3.51 21.03 -4.44
CA LEU A 288 -4.43 20.09 -5.06
C LEU A 288 -5.79 20.06 -4.34
N PRO A 289 -6.90 20.51 -4.97
CA PRO A 289 -8.22 20.54 -4.33
C PRO A 289 -8.70 19.17 -3.82
N GLN A 290 -8.36 18.08 -4.53
CA GLN A 290 -8.73 16.72 -4.12
C GLN A 290 -7.98 16.32 -2.84
N ALA A 291 -6.69 16.63 -2.76
CA ALA A 291 -5.89 16.40 -1.55
C ALA A 291 -6.43 17.23 -0.38
N LYS A 292 -6.78 18.50 -0.61
CA LYS A 292 -7.35 19.38 0.43
C LYS A 292 -8.60 18.77 1.06
N ARG A 293 -9.57 18.35 0.26
CA ARG A 293 -10.81 17.73 0.75
C ARG A 293 -10.52 16.49 1.61
N TYR A 294 -9.60 15.64 1.15
CA TYR A 294 -9.23 14.43 1.87
C TYR A 294 -8.52 14.75 3.20
N VAL A 295 -7.54 15.64 3.17
CA VAL A 295 -6.78 16.06 4.37
C VAL A 295 -7.70 16.66 5.42
N GLU A 296 -8.61 17.57 5.03
CA GLU A 296 -9.59 18.19 5.94
C GLU A 296 -10.53 17.15 6.57
N ALA A 297 -11.04 16.20 5.78
CA ALA A 297 -11.91 15.15 6.28
C ALA A 297 -11.19 14.23 7.26
N PHE A 298 -9.96 13.84 6.93
CA PHE A 298 -9.13 12.98 7.76
C PHE A 298 -8.75 13.65 9.09
N GLN A 299 -8.29 14.92 9.03
CA GLN A 299 -7.94 15.70 10.22
C GLN A 299 -9.15 15.95 11.14
N LYS A 300 -10.31 16.23 10.56
CA LYS A 300 -11.55 16.41 11.32
C LYS A 300 -11.91 15.17 12.12
N LYS A 301 -11.70 13.99 11.53
CA LYS A 301 -12.08 12.71 12.16
C LYS A 301 -11.02 12.18 13.12
N PHE A 302 -9.76 12.22 12.72
CA PHE A 302 -8.68 11.54 13.45
C PHE A 302 -7.74 12.48 14.20
N HIS A 303 -7.97 13.81 14.12
CA HIS A 303 -7.18 14.85 14.79
C HIS A 303 -5.67 14.81 14.48
N GLN A 304 -5.34 14.29 13.29
CA GLN A 304 -3.98 14.23 12.76
C GLN A 304 -4.01 14.33 11.23
N PRO A 305 -2.94 14.83 10.58
CA PRO A 305 -2.85 14.78 9.12
C PRO A 305 -2.70 13.33 8.63
N PRO A 306 -3.23 13.02 7.43
CA PRO A 306 -3.00 11.72 6.78
C PRO A 306 -1.55 11.56 6.36
N ASP A 307 -1.08 10.31 6.33
CA ASP A 307 0.23 9.90 5.81
C ASP A 307 0.08 9.17 4.47
N ALA A 308 1.17 8.72 3.90
CA ALA A 308 1.22 8.12 2.57
C ALA A 308 0.32 6.88 2.39
N TYR A 309 0.00 6.18 3.45
CA TYR A 309 -0.88 4.99 3.44
C TYR A 309 -2.24 5.22 4.14
N SER A 310 -2.67 6.44 4.31
CA SER A 310 -3.98 6.69 4.92
C SER A 310 -5.11 6.78 3.92
#